data_2194655074c32ef51c2468b76276498f
#
_entry.id   2194655074c32ef51c2468b76276498f
#
_cell.length_a   1.000
_cell.length_b   1.000
_cell.length_c   1.000
_cell.angle_alpha   90.00
_cell.angle_beta   90.00
_cell.angle_gamma   90.00
#
_symmetry.space_group_name_H-M   'P 1'
#
loop_
_entity.id
_entity.type
_entity.pdbx_description
1 polymer ?
#
loop_
_entity_poly.entity_id
_entity_poly.type
_entity_poly.pdbx_seq_one_letter_code
_entity_poly.pdbx_strand_id
1 'polypeptide(L)'
;MSAVAPLSVVDLLASARAGLLRLDPRRAQQAWQAGAVLVDIRPAAQRAEEGEVPGAMLVERNVLEWRFDPASDARLPLASYDLHVIVLCSEGYTSSLAAAALQQLGVRRATDVIGGFQAWRAAGLPTTDGGSTRPPLALMPGPATSPDDRDGLDLAVDTDQRRAVVEGREVELTRLEFDLLAHLVAAPDRVHTRTALLSTLWDDRHGGSRTVDVHVHRLRSKLGDRTGRALQTVRGVGYRWSPRAARSA
;
A
#
# COMPACT_ATOMS: atom_id res chain seq x y z
N MET A 1 -35.36 -6.39 -20.09
CA MET A 1 -34.11 -5.89 -19.52
C MET A 1 -33.26 -5.39 -20.70
N SER A 2 -33.18 -4.06 -20.93
CA SER A 2 -32.35 -3.51 -22.00
C SER A 2 -30.87 -3.74 -21.63
N ALA A 3 -30.16 -4.47 -22.49
CA ALA A 3 -28.70 -4.62 -22.35
C ALA A 3 -28.07 -3.22 -22.50
N VAL A 4 -27.36 -2.77 -21.47
CA VAL A 4 -26.56 -1.56 -21.54
C VAL A 4 -25.44 -1.81 -22.56
N ALA A 5 -25.32 -0.97 -23.57
CA ALA A 5 -24.24 -1.08 -24.55
C ALA A 5 -22.87 -0.95 -23.86
N PRO A 6 -21.86 -1.74 -24.28
CA PRO A 6 -20.52 -1.65 -23.70
C PRO A 6 -19.92 -0.26 -23.96
N LEU A 7 -19.33 0.35 -22.92
CA LEU A 7 -18.61 1.61 -23.02
C LEU A 7 -17.20 1.37 -23.59
N SER A 8 -16.74 2.25 -24.47
CA SER A 8 -15.33 2.29 -24.84
C SER A 8 -14.47 2.90 -23.72
N VAL A 9 -13.17 2.66 -23.73
CA VAL A 9 -12.24 3.31 -22.78
C VAL A 9 -12.25 4.84 -22.93
N VAL A 10 -12.52 5.33 -24.13
CA VAL A 10 -12.63 6.78 -24.41
C VAL A 10 -13.86 7.36 -23.73
N ASP A 11 -15.02 6.68 -23.83
CA ASP A 11 -16.26 7.11 -23.18
C ASP A 11 -16.12 7.04 -21.65
N LEU A 12 -15.49 5.99 -21.14
CA LEU A 12 -15.22 5.86 -19.71
C LEU A 12 -14.34 7.02 -19.19
N LEU A 13 -13.29 7.35 -19.93
CA LEU A 13 -12.39 8.45 -19.60
C LEU A 13 -13.11 9.81 -19.69
N ALA A 14 -13.92 10.03 -20.72
CA ALA A 14 -14.71 11.26 -20.87
C ALA A 14 -15.70 11.42 -19.69
N SER A 15 -16.39 10.34 -19.33
CA SER A 15 -17.30 10.31 -18.17
C SER A 15 -16.57 10.60 -16.86
N ALA A 16 -15.43 9.98 -16.61
CA ALA A 16 -14.61 10.24 -15.44
C ALA A 16 -14.19 11.72 -15.33
N ARG A 17 -13.75 12.30 -16.44
CA ARG A 17 -13.29 13.70 -16.50
C ARG A 17 -14.42 14.72 -16.34
N ALA A 18 -15.63 14.39 -16.70
CA ALA A 18 -16.77 15.31 -16.61
C ALA A 18 -17.06 15.78 -15.18
N GLY A 19 -16.75 14.95 -14.18
CA GLY A 19 -16.91 15.27 -12.75
C GLY A 19 -15.68 15.87 -12.08
N LEU A 20 -14.52 15.92 -12.77
CA LEU A 20 -13.27 16.35 -12.17
C LEU A 20 -12.94 17.82 -12.43
N LEU A 21 -12.58 18.55 -11.39
CA LEU A 21 -11.96 19.88 -11.53
C LEU A 21 -10.45 19.70 -11.76
N ARG A 22 -10.11 19.22 -12.97
CA ARG A 22 -8.75 18.86 -13.34
C ARG A 22 -7.80 20.06 -13.30
N LEU A 23 -6.58 19.86 -12.82
CA LEU A 23 -5.59 20.91 -12.64
C LEU A 23 -4.50 20.85 -13.71
N ASP A 24 -4.15 21.99 -14.30
CA ASP A 24 -2.88 22.10 -15.02
C ASP A 24 -1.70 21.94 -14.04
N PRO A 25 -0.48 21.62 -14.51
CA PRO A 25 0.66 21.35 -13.64
C PRO A 25 0.99 22.47 -12.64
N ARG A 26 0.87 23.74 -13.05
CA ARG A 26 1.18 24.89 -12.17
C ARG A 26 0.12 25.05 -11.08
N ARG A 27 -1.15 24.91 -11.40
CA ARG A 27 -2.23 24.92 -10.41
C ARG A 27 -2.15 23.71 -9.48
N ALA A 28 -1.77 22.55 -9.99
CA ALA A 28 -1.55 21.36 -9.16
C ALA A 28 -0.41 21.59 -8.15
N GLN A 29 0.71 22.19 -8.58
CA GLN A 29 1.80 22.56 -7.69
C GLN A 29 1.36 23.56 -6.62
N GLN A 30 0.62 24.60 -7.00
CA GLN A 30 0.09 25.60 -6.06
C GLN A 30 -0.83 24.97 -5.01
N ALA A 31 -1.75 24.11 -5.45
CA ALA A 31 -2.66 23.40 -4.55
C ALA A 31 -1.90 22.46 -3.61
N TRP A 32 -0.87 21.77 -4.10
CA TRP A 32 0.00 20.93 -3.28
C TRP A 32 0.76 21.75 -2.23
N GLN A 33 1.33 22.89 -2.61
CA GLN A 33 1.99 23.83 -1.66
C GLN A 33 1.00 24.40 -0.63
N ALA A 34 -0.27 24.50 -0.98
CA ALA A 34 -1.36 24.92 -0.09
C ALA A 34 -1.94 23.80 0.78
N GLY A 35 -1.30 22.60 0.79
CA GLY A 35 -1.66 21.48 1.68
C GLY A 35 -2.46 20.35 1.03
N ALA A 36 -2.68 20.37 -0.30
CA ALA A 36 -3.18 19.19 -0.99
C ALA A 36 -2.11 18.07 -1.00
N VAL A 37 -2.52 16.82 -1.24
CA VAL A 37 -1.61 15.69 -1.37
C VAL A 37 -1.41 15.36 -2.85
N LEU A 38 -0.19 15.49 -3.36
CA LEU A 38 0.17 15.04 -4.69
C LEU A 38 0.57 13.56 -4.64
N VAL A 39 -0.13 12.72 -5.41
CA VAL A 39 0.04 11.26 -5.39
C VAL A 39 0.46 10.76 -6.76
N ASP A 40 1.66 10.21 -6.86
CA ASP A 40 2.16 9.58 -8.08
C ASP A 40 1.80 8.09 -8.08
N ILE A 41 0.99 7.69 -9.06
CA ILE A 41 0.48 6.32 -9.19
C ILE A 41 1.25 5.48 -10.22
N ARG A 42 2.33 6.02 -10.80
CA ARG A 42 3.14 5.30 -11.80
C ARG A 42 3.89 4.13 -11.16
N PRO A 43 4.06 3.00 -11.89
CA PRO A 43 4.93 1.91 -11.47
C PRO A 43 6.37 2.37 -11.24
N ALA A 44 7.10 1.68 -10.37
CA ALA A 44 8.48 2.03 -10.04
C ALA A 44 9.40 2.05 -11.26
N ALA A 45 9.27 1.07 -12.17
CA ALA A 45 10.03 1.02 -13.41
C ALA A 45 9.81 2.27 -14.28
N GLN A 46 8.56 2.72 -14.41
CA GLN A 46 8.23 3.90 -15.20
C GLN A 46 8.79 5.19 -14.58
N ARG A 47 8.75 5.31 -13.24
CA ARG A 47 9.37 6.44 -12.54
C ARG A 47 10.90 6.44 -12.69
N ALA A 48 11.52 5.26 -12.67
CA ALA A 48 12.96 5.12 -12.88
C ALA A 48 13.41 5.62 -14.27
N GLU A 49 12.59 5.41 -15.28
CA GLU A 49 12.87 5.86 -16.66
C GLU A 49 12.53 7.34 -16.88
N GLU A 50 11.38 7.78 -16.37
CA GLU A 50 10.86 9.12 -16.66
C GLU A 50 11.33 10.20 -15.69
N GLY A 51 11.74 9.83 -14.48
CA GLY A 51 12.01 10.70 -13.36
C GLY A 51 10.84 10.82 -12.38
N GLU A 52 11.05 11.51 -11.27
CA GLU A 52 10.08 11.65 -10.17
C GLU A 52 9.79 13.12 -9.83
N VAL A 53 8.63 13.37 -9.21
CA VAL A 53 8.34 14.66 -8.57
C VAL A 53 8.81 14.58 -7.12
N PRO A 54 9.83 15.37 -6.71
CA PRO A 54 10.38 15.31 -5.35
C PRO A 54 9.32 15.64 -4.30
N GLY A 55 9.10 14.70 -3.35
CA GLY A 55 8.13 14.89 -2.27
C GLY A 55 6.70 14.45 -2.62
N ALA A 56 6.39 14.07 -3.85
CA ALA A 56 5.12 13.44 -4.15
C ALA A 56 4.98 12.13 -3.39
N MET A 57 3.77 11.83 -2.94
CA MET A 57 3.46 10.56 -2.28
C MET A 57 3.39 9.45 -3.34
N LEU A 58 4.12 8.36 -3.12
CA LEU A 58 4.12 7.23 -4.04
C LEU A 58 3.09 6.20 -3.57
N VAL A 59 2.03 6.00 -4.35
CA VAL A 59 1.01 4.98 -4.10
C VAL A 59 0.68 4.31 -5.42
N GLU A 60 0.95 3.02 -5.55
CA GLU A 60 0.65 2.29 -6.77
C GLU A 60 -0.85 2.28 -7.09
N ARG A 61 -1.16 2.32 -8.39
CA ARG A 61 -2.54 2.41 -8.88
C ARG A 61 -3.45 1.29 -8.35
N ASN A 62 -2.91 0.09 -8.20
CA ASN A 62 -3.64 -1.11 -7.78
C ASN A 62 -4.10 -1.10 -6.31
N VAL A 63 -3.57 -0.19 -5.48
CA VAL A 63 -3.92 -0.09 -4.06
C VAL A 63 -4.47 1.29 -3.67
N LEU A 64 -4.60 2.20 -4.62
CA LEU A 64 -4.94 3.60 -4.38
C LEU A 64 -6.26 3.76 -3.63
N GLU A 65 -7.31 3.09 -4.07
CA GLU A 65 -8.64 3.16 -3.48
C GLU A 65 -8.62 2.71 -2.02
N TRP A 66 -7.98 1.58 -1.72
CA TRP A 66 -7.87 1.08 -0.33
C TRP A 66 -7.08 2.03 0.58
N ARG A 67 -6.13 2.77 0.00
CA ARG A 67 -5.29 3.70 0.77
C ARG A 67 -5.98 5.02 1.06
N PHE A 68 -6.87 5.47 0.21
CA PHE A 68 -7.55 6.76 0.34
C PHE A 68 -9.04 6.66 0.71
N ASP A 69 -9.64 5.48 0.73
CA ASP A 69 -10.99 5.29 1.28
C ASP A 69 -10.96 5.45 2.80
N PRO A 70 -11.63 6.48 3.37
CA PRO A 70 -11.68 6.69 4.82
C PRO A 70 -12.35 5.54 5.59
N ALA A 71 -13.17 4.72 4.94
CA ALA A 71 -13.82 3.55 5.53
C ALA A 71 -12.96 2.28 5.47
N SER A 72 -11.84 2.29 4.72
CA SER A 72 -10.98 1.12 4.57
C SER A 72 -10.10 0.91 5.80
N ASP A 73 -9.96 -0.34 6.22
CA ASP A 73 -8.98 -0.72 7.26
C ASP A 73 -7.52 -0.56 6.80
N ALA A 74 -7.30 -0.50 5.48
CA ALA A 74 -5.98 -0.30 4.87
C ALA A 74 -5.69 1.18 4.55
N ARG A 75 -6.54 2.11 5.00
CA ARG A 75 -6.39 3.54 4.71
C ARG A 75 -5.11 4.13 5.27
N LEU A 76 -4.63 5.17 4.62
CA LEU A 76 -3.59 6.04 5.18
C LEU A 76 -4.15 6.86 6.35
N PRO A 77 -3.35 7.19 7.37
CA PRO A 77 -3.80 7.99 8.51
C PRO A 77 -4.40 9.36 8.12
N LEU A 78 -3.94 9.92 7.00
CA LEU A 78 -4.42 11.20 6.45
C LEU A 78 -5.71 11.07 5.64
N ALA A 79 -6.18 9.86 5.31
CA ALA A 79 -7.35 9.65 4.46
C ALA A 79 -8.60 10.20 5.15
N SER A 80 -9.27 11.12 4.47
CA SER A 80 -10.53 11.72 4.90
C SER A 80 -11.37 12.11 3.69
N TYR A 81 -12.68 12.24 3.88
CA TYR A 81 -13.60 12.62 2.81
C TYR A 81 -13.37 14.03 2.25
N ASP A 82 -12.74 14.90 3.03
CA ASP A 82 -12.43 16.29 2.65
C ASP A 82 -10.98 16.47 2.17
N LEU A 83 -10.20 15.38 2.15
CA LEU A 83 -8.80 15.43 1.69
C LEU A 83 -8.73 15.88 0.23
N HIS A 84 -7.89 16.87 -0.04
CA HIS A 84 -7.59 17.29 -1.41
C HIS A 84 -6.48 16.41 -1.98
N VAL A 85 -6.85 15.43 -2.79
CA VAL A 85 -5.95 14.48 -3.44
C VAL A 85 -5.77 14.85 -4.90
N ILE A 86 -4.52 15.02 -5.33
CA ILE A 86 -4.16 15.31 -6.73
C ILE A 86 -3.41 14.11 -7.27
N VAL A 87 -4.02 13.35 -8.16
CA VAL A 87 -3.43 12.12 -8.70
C VAL A 87 -2.59 12.45 -9.93
N LEU A 88 -1.37 11.90 -9.99
CA LEU A 88 -0.43 12.02 -11.09
C LEU A 88 -0.13 10.65 -11.69
N CYS A 89 -0.27 10.50 -13.00
CA CYS A 89 0.29 9.40 -13.78
C CYS A 89 1.20 9.97 -14.88
N SER A 90 1.65 9.19 -15.87
CA SER A 90 2.56 9.70 -16.89
C SER A 90 1.90 10.77 -17.78
N GLU A 91 0.73 10.49 -18.34
CA GLU A 91 0.09 11.33 -19.39
C GLU A 91 -1.31 11.84 -19.04
N GLY A 92 -1.78 11.63 -17.80
CA GLY A 92 -3.08 12.13 -17.35
C GLY A 92 -4.30 11.34 -17.83
N TYR A 93 -4.14 10.05 -18.16
CA TYR A 93 -5.25 9.15 -18.50
C TYR A 93 -5.70 8.33 -17.28
N THR A 94 -4.83 7.47 -16.79
CA THR A 94 -5.12 6.60 -15.63
C THR A 94 -5.41 7.41 -14.38
N SER A 95 -4.75 8.55 -14.19
CA SER A 95 -5.00 9.45 -13.07
C SER A 95 -6.41 10.02 -13.04
N SER A 96 -7.02 10.31 -14.20
CA SER A 96 -8.42 10.75 -14.28
C SER A 96 -9.38 9.66 -13.80
N LEU A 97 -9.17 8.40 -14.25
CA LEU A 97 -9.98 7.27 -13.80
C LEU A 97 -9.81 7.02 -12.29
N ALA A 98 -8.59 7.13 -11.80
CA ALA A 98 -8.25 6.96 -10.39
C ALA A 98 -8.90 8.05 -9.52
N ALA A 99 -8.82 9.31 -9.92
CA ALA A 99 -9.44 10.42 -9.21
C ALA A 99 -10.97 10.31 -9.17
N ALA A 100 -11.59 9.90 -10.27
CA ALA A 100 -13.04 9.65 -10.32
C ALA A 100 -13.44 8.49 -9.39
N ALA A 101 -12.65 7.41 -9.33
CA ALA A 101 -12.89 6.31 -8.40
C ALA A 101 -12.81 6.79 -6.93
N LEU A 102 -11.84 7.64 -6.59
CA LEU A 102 -11.76 8.23 -5.25
C LEU A 102 -12.97 9.12 -4.92
N GLN A 103 -13.49 9.88 -5.89
CA GLN A 103 -14.72 10.66 -5.69
C GLN A 103 -15.94 9.77 -5.44
N GLN A 104 -16.04 8.64 -6.13
CA GLN A 104 -17.10 7.64 -5.89
C GLN A 104 -17.03 7.04 -4.47
N LEU A 105 -15.84 6.94 -3.89
CA LEU A 105 -15.62 6.54 -2.48
C LEU A 105 -15.86 7.68 -1.49
N GLY A 106 -16.26 8.86 -1.95
CA GLY A 106 -16.58 10.01 -1.10
C GLY A 106 -15.42 10.98 -0.87
N VAL A 107 -14.24 10.77 -1.42
CA VAL A 107 -13.11 11.72 -1.36
C VAL A 107 -13.38 12.86 -2.36
N ARG A 108 -14.25 13.78 -1.96
CA ARG A 108 -14.91 14.76 -2.83
C ARG A 108 -13.95 15.69 -3.58
N ARG A 109 -12.77 15.95 -3.02
CA ARG A 109 -11.76 16.86 -3.58
C ARG A 109 -10.64 16.11 -4.31
N ALA A 110 -10.86 14.85 -4.67
CA ALA A 110 -9.93 14.12 -5.51
C ALA A 110 -9.98 14.67 -6.95
N THR A 111 -8.82 14.88 -7.53
CA THR A 111 -8.63 15.37 -8.90
C THR A 111 -7.32 14.83 -9.48
N ASP A 112 -6.99 15.23 -10.72
CA ASP A 112 -5.77 14.80 -11.38
C ASP A 112 -5.04 15.94 -12.10
N VAL A 113 -3.79 15.65 -12.49
CA VAL A 113 -2.96 16.57 -13.28
C VAL A 113 -3.20 16.36 -14.77
N ILE A 114 -3.62 17.42 -15.47
CA ILE A 114 -3.78 17.42 -16.94
C ILE A 114 -2.41 17.13 -17.57
N GLY A 115 -2.35 16.12 -18.44
CA GLY A 115 -1.12 15.68 -19.11
C GLY A 115 -0.10 15.01 -18.20
N GLY A 116 -0.42 14.79 -16.92
CA GLY A 116 0.36 14.00 -16.00
C GLY A 116 1.79 14.51 -15.77
N PHE A 117 2.70 13.59 -15.49
CA PHE A 117 4.12 13.87 -15.28
C PHE A 117 4.80 14.48 -16.52
N GLN A 118 4.41 14.09 -17.73
CA GLN A 118 4.98 14.64 -18.96
C GLN A 118 4.69 16.14 -19.05
N ALA A 119 3.47 16.56 -18.75
CA ALA A 119 3.10 17.98 -18.72
C ALA A 119 3.74 18.71 -17.53
N TRP A 120 3.89 18.07 -16.37
CA TRP A 120 4.59 18.60 -15.22
C TRP A 120 6.05 18.96 -15.56
N ARG A 121 6.76 18.01 -16.18
CA ARG A 121 8.15 18.20 -16.65
C ARG A 121 8.24 19.26 -17.73
N ALA A 122 7.33 19.25 -18.71
CA ALA A 122 7.29 20.24 -19.79
C ALA A 122 7.00 21.67 -19.28
N ALA A 123 6.30 21.82 -18.15
CA ALA A 123 6.07 23.08 -17.47
C ALA A 123 7.30 23.62 -16.71
N GLY A 124 8.43 22.89 -16.72
CA GLY A 124 9.67 23.24 -16.01
C GLY A 124 9.53 23.13 -14.48
N LEU A 125 8.59 22.34 -13.99
CA LEU A 125 8.40 22.14 -12.55
C LEU A 125 9.42 21.13 -12.00
N PRO A 126 9.73 21.16 -10.68
CA PRO A 126 10.76 20.32 -10.10
C PRO A 126 10.55 18.84 -10.38
N THR A 127 11.58 18.20 -10.92
CA THR A 127 11.69 16.75 -11.12
C THR A 127 13.10 16.30 -10.72
N THR A 128 13.24 15.04 -10.34
CA THR A 128 14.55 14.37 -10.18
C THR A 128 14.73 13.37 -11.30
N ASP A 129 15.99 13.12 -11.68
CA ASP A 129 16.32 12.04 -12.60
C ASP A 129 15.85 10.70 -12.01
N GLY A 130 15.41 9.80 -12.88
CA GLY A 130 14.96 8.48 -12.48
C GLY A 130 16.06 7.69 -11.79
N GLY A 131 15.72 6.95 -10.76
CA GLY A 131 16.67 6.15 -9.97
C GLY A 131 16.54 6.30 -8.47
N SER A 132 15.54 7.04 -8.00
CA SER A 132 15.18 6.97 -6.58
C SER A 132 14.78 5.55 -6.23
N THR A 133 15.60 4.89 -5.42
CA THR A 133 15.29 3.60 -4.79
C THR A 133 14.25 3.75 -3.67
N ARG A 134 13.59 4.92 -3.59
CA ARG A 134 12.49 5.08 -2.64
C ARG A 134 11.35 4.15 -3.08
N PRO A 135 11.07 3.08 -2.32
CA PRO A 135 9.94 2.23 -2.62
C PRO A 135 8.66 3.09 -2.65
N PRO A 136 7.69 2.79 -3.53
CA PRO A 136 6.35 3.34 -3.35
C PRO A 136 6.00 3.13 -1.89
N LEU A 137 5.13 3.98 -1.34
CA LEU A 137 4.57 3.74 0.00
C LEU A 137 3.95 2.33 -0.02
N ALA A 138 4.87 1.36 -0.04
CA ALA A 138 4.55 -0.01 0.30
C ALA A 138 3.75 0.13 1.57
N LEU A 139 2.70 -0.66 1.72
CA LEU A 139 1.93 -0.71 2.94
C LEU A 139 2.82 -0.27 4.12
N MET A 140 2.88 1.06 4.37
CA MET A 140 3.59 1.51 5.55
C MET A 140 2.94 0.75 6.69
N PRO A 141 3.69 0.04 7.53
CA PRO A 141 3.14 -0.31 8.82
C PRO A 141 2.49 0.97 9.35
N GLY A 142 1.31 0.84 9.91
CA GLY A 142 0.61 1.97 10.54
C GLY A 142 1.61 2.81 11.32
N PRO A 143 1.33 4.09 11.60
CA PRO A 143 2.28 5.15 11.91
C PRO A 143 3.48 4.58 12.65
N ALA A 144 4.69 4.84 12.12
CA ALA A 144 5.91 4.46 12.80
C ALA A 144 5.73 4.97 14.23
N THR A 145 5.49 4.06 15.13
CA THR A 145 5.48 4.35 16.55
C THR A 145 6.76 5.10 16.83
N SER A 146 6.63 6.30 17.38
CA SER A 146 7.75 7.08 17.90
C SER A 146 8.68 6.13 18.68
N PRO A 147 9.99 6.39 18.74
CA PRO A 147 10.93 5.52 19.47
C PRO A 147 10.49 5.14 20.90
N ASP A 148 9.52 5.87 21.45
CA ASP A 148 8.92 5.65 22.78
C ASP A 148 7.75 4.64 22.81
N ASP A 149 7.16 4.30 21.65
CA ASP A 149 6.16 3.24 21.52
C ASP A 149 6.79 1.91 21.10
N ARG A 150 7.89 1.53 21.73
CA ARG A 150 8.37 0.15 21.69
C ARG A 150 7.38 -0.70 22.45
N ASP A 151 6.42 -1.19 21.69
CA ASP A 151 5.41 -2.15 22.10
C ASP A 151 6.10 -3.45 22.55
N GLY A 152 6.77 -3.44 23.69
CA GLY A 152 7.22 -4.59 24.50
C GLY A 152 7.60 -5.92 23.83
N LEU A 153 7.48 -6.07 22.54
CA LEU A 153 7.94 -7.16 21.69
C LEU A 153 9.23 -6.72 20.99
N ASP A 154 10.34 -7.31 21.39
CA ASP A 154 11.64 -7.06 20.78
C ASP A 154 11.76 -7.94 19.52
N LEU A 155 11.02 -7.57 18.45
CA LEU A 155 11.08 -8.17 17.13
C LEU A 155 11.45 -7.12 16.10
N ALA A 156 12.57 -7.32 15.41
CA ALA A 156 12.95 -6.56 14.22
C ALA A 156 12.93 -7.50 13.00
N VAL A 157 12.29 -7.06 11.92
CA VAL A 157 12.26 -7.78 10.63
C VAL A 157 12.85 -6.85 9.56
N ASP A 158 14.00 -7.24 9.06
CA ASP A 158 14.69 -6.56 7.96
C ASP A 158 14.36 -7.31 6.65
N THR A 159 13.54 -6.68 5.82
CA THR A 159 13.10 -7.27 4.55
C THR A 159 14.18 -7.24 3.47
N ASP A 160 15.11 -6.29 3.53
CA ASP A 160 16.16 -6.12 2.54
C ASP A 160 17.26 -7.17 2.72
N GLN A 161 17.64 -7.40 3.99
CA GLN A 161 18.61 -8.44 4.36
C GLN A 161 17.97 -9.80 4.61
N ARG A 162 16.63 -9.89 4.58
CA ARG A 162 15.84 -11.09 4.89
C ARG A 162 16.18 -11.69 6.26
N ARG A 163 16.34 -10.82 7.26
CA ARG A 163 16.72 -11.19 8.63
C ARG A 163 15.60 -10.87 9.62
N ALA A 164 15.42 -11.74 10.59
CA ALA A 164 14.52 -11.52 11.72
C ALA A 164 15.33 -11.62 13.02
N VAL A 165 15.16 -10.63 13.91
CA VAL A 165 15.82 -10.57 15.20
C VAL A 165 14.75 -10.54 16.28
N VAL A 166 14.80 -11.47 17.24
CA VAL A 166 13.89 -11.57 18.39
C VAL A 166 14.74 -11.45 19.67
N GLU A 167 14.41 -10.50 20.54
CA GLU A 167 15.13 -10.25 21.80
C GLU A 167 16.65 -10.14 21.60
N GLY A 168 17.05 -9.41 20.53
CA GLY A 168 18.44 -9.18 20.18
C GLY A 168 19.15 -10.38 19.53
N ARG A 169 18.46 -11.49 19.29
CA ARG A 169 19.02 -12.70 18.66
C ARG A 169 18.45 -12.91 17.26
N GLU A 170 19.31 -13.18 16.29
CA GLU A 170 18.88 -13.55 14.95
C GLU A 170 18.20 -14.92 14.95
N VAL A 171 17.04 -15.01 14.30
CA VAL A 171 16.25 -16.23 14.18
C VAL A 171 16.41 -16.79 12.77
N GLU A 172 16.92 -18.01 12.67
CA GLU A 172 17.06 -18.71 11.39
C GLU A 172 15.68 -19.13 10.85
N LEU A 173 15.21 -18.44 9.81
CA LEU A 173 13.97 -18.73 9.12
C LEU A 173 14.25 -19.28 7.72
N THR A 174 13.45 -20.26 7.30
CA THR A 174 13.41 -20.63 5.89
C THR A 174 12.81 -19.49 5.07
N ARG A 175 13.02 -19.49 3.74
CA ARG A 175 12.48 -18.48 2.84
C ARG A 175 10.98 -18.24 3.08
N LEU A 176 10.18 -19.32 3.12
CA LEU A 176 8.74 -19.24 3.30
C LEU A 176 8.31 -18.79 4.70
N GLU A 177 9.05 -19.19 5.73
CA GLU A 177 8.80 -18.72 7.10
C GLU A 177 9.10 -17.23 7.25
N PHE A 178 10.16 -16.74 6.61
CA PHE A 178 10.48 -15.33 6.57
C PHE A 178 9.41 -14.53 5.82
N ASP A 179 9.04 -14.98 4.61
CA ASP A 179 8.03 -14.32 3.79
C ASP A 179 6.66 -14.26 4.52
N LEU A 180 6.31 -15.34 5.22
CA LEU A 180 5.09 -15.40 6.06
C LEU A 180 5.16 -14.41 7.23
N LEU A 181 6.28 -14.37 7.96
CA LEU A 181 6.49 -13.44 9.07
C LEU A 181 6.41 -11.99 8.58
N ALA A 182 7.18 -11.65 7.55
CA ALA A 182 7.22 -10.31 6.97
C ALA A 182 5.83 -9.85 6.51
N HIS A 183 5.08 -10.74 5.83
CA HIS A 183 3.73 -10.45 5.36
C HIS A 183 2.75 -10.18 6.51
N LEU A 184 2.82 -10.96 7.59
CA LEU A 184 1.92 -10.80 8.73
C LEU A 184 2.28 -9.59 9.60
N VAL A 185 3.58 -9.34 9.81
CA VAL A 185 4.08 -8.19 10.59
C VAL A 185 3.83 -6.87 9.87
N ALA A 186 3.84 -6.86 8.54
CA ALA A 186 3.54 -5.68 7.73
C ALA A 186 2.09 -5.18 7.89
N ALA A 187 1.16 -6.02 8.37
CA ALA A 187 -0.24 -5.66 8.57
C ALA A 187 -0.73 -6.14 9.95
N PRO A 188 -0.29 -5.49 11.05
CA PRO A 188 -0.69 -5.86 12.41
C PRO A 188 -2.21 -5.84 12.59
N ASP A 189 -2.72 -6.77 13.39
CA ASP A 189 -4.13 -6.98 13.73
C ASP A 189 -5.06 -7.31 12.53
N ARG A 190 -4.53 -7.33 11.31
CA ARG A 190 -5.28 -7.79 10.12
C ARG A 190 -5.37 -9.32 10.10
N VAL A 191 -6.57 -9.83 9.82
CA VAL A 191 -6.79 -11.28 9.63
C VAL A 191 -6.52 -11.64 8.17
N HIS A 192 -5.59 -12.55 7.94
CA HIS A 192 -5.28 -13.11 6.63
C HIS A 192 -5.87 -14.51 6.53
N THR A 193 -6.70 -14.76 5.52
CA THR A 193 -7.27 -16.11 5.30
C THR A 193 -6.17 -17.07 4.84
N ARG A 194 -6.35 -18.37 5.13
CA ARG A 194 -5.41 -19.41 4.66
C ARG A 194 -5.25 -19.41 3.15
N THR A 195 -6.34 -19.22 2.42
CA THR A 195 -6.34 -19.15 0.95
C THR A 195 -5.56 -17.93 0.47
N ALA A 196 -5.76 -16.75 1.07
CA ALA A 196 -5.02 -15.54 0.71
C ALA A 196 -3.51 -15.69 0.99
N LEU A 197 -3.13 -16.26 2.14
CA LEU A 197 -1.72 -16.54 2.44
C LEU A 197 -1.12 -17.52 1.44
N LEU A 198 -1.86 -18.59 1.10
CA LEU A 198 -1.41 -19.58 0.15
C LEU A 198 -1.18 -18.98 -1.23
N SER A 199 -2.13 -18.22 -1.76
CA SER A 199 -2.01 -17.59 -3.09
C SER A 199 -0.94 -16.49 -3.15
N THR A 200 -0.63 -15.84 -2.02
CA THR A 200 0.36 -14.75 -2.01
C THR A 200 1.79 -15.25 -1.83
N LEU A 201 1.99 -16.31 -1.05
CA LEU A 201 3.33 -16.72 -0.61
C LEU A 201 3.79 -18.06 -1.18
N TRP A 202 2.89 -18.86 -1.76
CA TRP A 202 3.21 -20.17 -2.36
C TRP A 202 2.81 -20.20 -3.83
N ASP A 203 3.69 -20.76 -4.66
CA ASP A 203 3.35 -21.09 -6.04
C ASP A 203 2.30 -22.21 -6.08
N ASP A 204 1.41 -22.17 -7.09
CA ASP A 204 0.29 -23.12 -7.29
C ASP A 204 0.67 -24.61 -7.28
N ARG A 205 1.96 -24.94 -7.32
CA ARG A 205 2.49 -26.31 -7.37
C ARG A 205 2.73 -26.97 -6.01
N HIS A 206 2.61 -26.25 -4.89
CA HIS A 206 3.07 -26.74 -3.60
C HIS A 206 2.04 -26.59 -2.47
N GLY A 207 1.01 -27.44 -2.48
CA GLY A 207 0.33 -27.82 -1.26
C GLY A 207 -0.98 -27.09 -0.94
N GLY A 208 -1.91 -27.81 -0.31
CA GLY A 208 -3.18 -27.31 0.19
C GLY A 208 -3.06 -26.45 1.46
N SER A 209 -4.19 -26.00 1.97
CA SER A 209 -4.31 -25.11 3.15
C SER A 209 -3.54 -25.56 4.42
N ARG A 210 -3.28 -26.87 4.56
CA ARG A 210 -2.46 -27.43 5.65
C ARG A 210 -0.99 -26.98 5.61
N THR A 211 -0.48 -26.57 4.44
CA THR A 211 0.90 -26.06 4.30
C THR A 211 1.10 -24.78 5.10
N VAL A 212 0.12 -23.87 5.09
CA VAL A 212 0.16 -22.64 5.88
C VAL A 212 0.22 -22.96 7.38
N ASP A 213 -0.62 -23.89 7.84
CA ASP A 213 -0.69 -24.26 9.26
C ASP A 213 0.65 -24.82 9.78
N VAL A 214 1.35 -25.62 8.97
CA VAL A 214 2.68 -26.18 9.31
C VAL A 214 3.71 -25.07 9.43
N HIS A 215 3.75 -24.11 8.50
CA HIS A 215 4.70 -23.00 8.54
C HIS A 215 4.42 -22.05 9.72
N VAL A 216 3.15 -21.77 10.01
CA VAL A 216 2.74 -21.02 11.21
C VAL A 216 3.20 -21.70 12.48
N HIS A 217 3.04 -23.03 12.60
CA HIS A 217 3.48 -23.78 13.77
C HIS A 217 5.02 -23.69 13.96
N ARG A 218 5.78 -23.93 12.88
CA ARG A 218 7.25 -23.82 12.90
C ARG A 218 7.71 -22.40 13.22
N LEU A 219 7.07 -21.40 12.64
CA LEU A 219 7.39 -20.00 12.89
C LEU A 219 7.17 -19.63 14.37
N ARG A 220 6.04 -20.05 14.97
CA ARG A 220 5.80 -19.84 16.41
C ARG A 220 6.90 -20.43 17.27
N SER A 221 7.31 -21.67 17.00
CA SER A 221 8.38 -22.34 17.74
C SER A 221 9.72 -21.61 17.64
N LYS A 222 10.03 -21.04 16.46
CA LYS A 222 11.28 -20.30 16.23
C LYS A 222 11.27 -18.90 16.85
N LEU A 223 10.12 -18.23 16.88
CA LEU A 223 9.96 -16.91 17.50
C LEU A 223 9.95 -16.96 19.04
N GLY A 224 9.85 -18.13 19.62
CA GLY A 224 9.78 -18.31 21.08
C GLY A 224 8.39 -18.00 21.66
N ASP A 225 8.23 -18.32 22.95
CA ASP A 225 6.89 -18.29 23.60
C ASP A 225 6.25 -16.91 23.60
N ARG A 226 6.99 -15.86 23.85
CA ARG A 226 6.48 -14.49 23.95
C ARG A 226 6.11 -13.96 22.56
N THR A 227 7.07 -13.92 21.66
CA THR A 227 6.89 -13.37 20.31
C THR A 227 5.98 -14.25 19.46
N GLY A 228 6.04 -15.57 19.62
CA GLY A 228 5.19 -16.52 18.94
C GLY A 228 3.68 -16.38 19.27
N ARG A 229 3.33 -15.88 20.47
CA ARG A 229 1.94 -15.57 20.85
C ARG A 229 1.33 -14.41 20.06
N ALA A 230 2.15 -13.50 19.55
CA ALA A 230 1.67 -12.42 18.69
C ALA A 230 1.08 -12.97 17.37
N LEU A 231 1.55 -14.14 16.92
CA LEU A 231 1.01 -14.84 15.76
C LEU A 231 -0.24 -15.63 16.16
N GLN A 232 -1.42 -15.01 16.05
CA GLN A 232 -2.69 -15.58 16.49
C GLN A 232 -3.40 -16.39 15.42
N THR A 233 -4.10 -17.44 15.85
CA THR A 233 -5.04 -18.19 15.01
C THR A 233 -6.43 -17.60 15.17
N VAL A 234 -7.05 -17.19 14.05
CA VAL A 234 -8.48 -16.86 13.98
C VAL A 234 -9.20 -18.10 13.50
N ARG A 235 -9.91 -18.78 14.43
CA ARG A 235 -10.56 -20.08 14.17
C ARG A 235 -11.50 -19.98 12.97
N GLY A 236 -11.41 -20.95 12.07
CA GLY A 236 -12.25 -21.02 10.87
C GLY A 236 -11.85 -20.04 9.76
N VAL A 237 -10.98 -19.06 10.00
CA VAL A 237 -10.60 -18.00 9.04
C VAL A 237 -9.14 -18.11 8.62
N GLY A 238 -8.19 -17.90 9.54
CA GLY A 238 -6.78 -17.83 9.19
C GLY A 238 -5.89 -17.35 10.33
N TYR A 239 -5.00 -16.42 10.04
CA TYR A 239 -3.98 -15.94 10.96
C TYR A 239 -3.87 -14.43 10.97
N ARG A 240 -3.41 -13.87 12.08
CA ARG A 240 -3.05 -12.46 12.21
C ARG A 240 -1.83 -12.28 13.10
N TRP A 241 -1.11 -11.19 12.92
CA TRP A 241 -0.08 -10.73 13.82
C TRP A 241 -0.68 -9.70 14.77
N SER A 242 -0.64 -9.95 16.08
CA SER A 242 -1.16 -9.01 17.10
C SER A 242 -0.14 -8.83 18.21
N PRO A 243 0.68 -7.76 18.19
CA PRO A 243 1.68 -7.48 19.20
C PRO A 243 1.10 -7.39 20.62
N ARG A 244 -0.16 -6.90 20.72
CA ARG A 244 -0.85 -6.77 22.01
C ARG A 244 -1.13 -8.10 22.70
N ALA A 245 -1.34 -9.16 21.93
CA ALA A 245 -1.62 -10.49 22.48
C ALA A 245 -0.42 -11.13 23.19
N ALA A 246 0.79 -10.69 22.93
CA ALA A 246 2.00 -11.12 23.60
C ALA A 246 2.20 -10.49 24.99
N ARG A 247 1.38 -9.46 25.34
CA ARG A 247 1.45 -8.75 26.63
C ARG A 247 0.53 -9.35 27.72
N SER A 248 -0.46 -10.15 27.31
CA SER A 248 -1.49 -10.65 28.23
C SER A 248 -1.11 -12.02 28.78
N ALA A 249 -0.06 -12.08 29.57
CA ALA A 249 0.25 -13.24 30.44
C ALA A 249 1.19 -12.82 31.58
#